data_651bc136ff569093bb9b126730c69d52
#
_entry.id   651bc136ff569093bb9b126730c69d52
#
_cell.length_a   1.000
_cell.length_b   1.000
_cell.length_c   1.000
_cell.angle_alpha   90.00
_cell.angle_beta   90.00
_cell.angle_gamma   90.00
#
_symmetry.space_group_name_H-M   'P 1'
#
loop_
_entity.id
_entity.type
_entity.pdbx_description
1 polymer ?
#
loop_
_entity_poly.entity_id
_entity_poly.type
_entity_poly.pdbx_seq_one_letter_code
_entity_poly.pdbx_strand_id
1 'polypeptide(L)'
;MDEQKRLLLAVLLSVVVLVGYQFFFTTPPADRNLPQNTQKAPDQARQPATGDNQSTVSDYNRADQGLPAPSPQPSTADFRTISVSTPLYNIAISEYLAAVTSQSLKKYKSSNGSSTDLKQMVDPRLSRGTLITGTQGGTIQGLDNAVFTADTDTTNLTLAQGEKAVAFSWTSPHGITVKKIYRFQADSYLIDCDIVIQNGSGMPLNDALVITTPGIFDEETKKRSRFAFQGPVAYIGNEYLTIKPKDIEDQDTFTGQVDWTGYTDRYFLTAVLPQKSGDAHLKLQYENEIAESRLVWRMDRLDPEKQGEYAFVYYMGPKSHKVLSQYD
;
A
#
# COMPACT_ATOMS: atom_id res chain seq x y z
N MET A 1 28.27 -28.51 -46.54
CA MET A 1 27.56 -27.18 -46.66
C MET A 1 28.51 -26.15 -46.10
N ASP A 2 28.94 -25.21 -46.94
CA ASP A 2 29.96 -24.22 -46.62
C ASP A 2 29.51 -23.35 -45.44
N GLU A 3 30.42 -22.97 -44.56
CA GLU A 3 30.14 -22.14 -43.38
C GLU A 3 29.42 -20.83 -43.72
N GLN A 4 29.74 -20.25 -44.85
CA GLN A 4 29.07 -19.07 -45.40
C GLN A 4 27.57 -19.28 -45.65
N LYS A 5 27.14 -20.46 -46.12
CA LYS A 5 25.73 -20.79 -46.35
C LYS A 5 24.98 -20.97 -45.00
N ARG A 6 25.64 -21.50 -43.99
CA ARG A 6 25.05 -21.64 -42.63
C ARG A 6 24.86 -20.27 -41.96
N LEU A 7 25.82 -19.35 -42.14
CA LEU A 7 25.75 -18.00 -41.61
C LEU A 7 24.65 -17.19 -42.32
N LEU A 8 24.53 -17.33 -43.63
CA LEU A 8 23.50 -16.67 -44.43
C LEU A 8 22.11 -17.19 -44.10
N LEU A 9 21.96 -18.53 -43.85
CA LEU A 9 20.71 -19.13 -43.42
C LEU A 9 20.30 -18.67 -42.03
N ALA A 10 21.23 -18.52 -41.10
CA ALA A 10 20.97 -18.05 -39.73
C ALA A 10 20.50 -16.58 -39.73
N VAL A 11 21.14 -15.72 -40.56
CA VAL A 11 20.72 -14.31 -40.69
C VAL A 11 19.34 -14.22 -41.34
N LEU A 12 19.05 -15.00 -42.35
CA LEU A 12 17.75 -15.00 -43.03
C LEU A 12 16.64 -15.49 -42.09
N LEU A 13 16.90 -16.48 -41.27
CA LEU A 13 15.97 -17.00 -40.28
C LEU A 13 15.69 -15.98 -39.15
N SER A 14 16.72 -15.24 -38.73
CA SER A 14 16.57 -14.15 -37.76
C SER A 14 15.70 -13.01 -38.26
N VAL A 15 15.86 -12.63 -39.58
CA VAL A 15 15.05 -11.61 -40.20
C VAL A 15 13.59 -12.07 -40.35
N VAL A 16 13.35 -13.31 -40.72
CA VAL A 16 11.98 -13.88 -40.81
C VAL A 16 11.28 -13.88 -39.44
N VAL A 17 11.99 -14.22 -38.38
CA VAL A 17 11.45 -14.18 -37.01
C VAL A 17 11.13 -12.73 -36.60
N LEU A 18 12.01 -11.76 -36.88
CA LEU A 18 11.80 -10.35 -36.59
C LEU A 18 10.60 -9.76 -37.35
N VAL A 19 10.47 -10.07 -38.64
CA VAL A 19 9.33 -9.61 -39.48
C VAL A 19 8.04 -10.31 -39.00
N GLY A 20 8.09 -11.61 -38.69
CA GLY A 20 6.94 -12.33 -38.18
C GLY A 20 6.47 -11.76 -36.85
N TYR A 21 7.39 -11.41 -35.96
CA TYR A 21 7.05 -10.77 -34.67
C TYR A 21 6.34 -9.43 -34.86
N GLN A 22 6.80 -8.59 -35.79
CA GLN A 22 6.14 -7.31 -36.11
C GLN A 22 4.71 -7.49 -36.64
N PHE A 23 4.44 -8.53 -37.44
CA PHE A 23 3.09 -8.79 -37.97
C PHE A 23 2.11 -9.31 -36.92
N PHE A 24 2.58 -10.05 -35.91
CA PHE A 24 1.70 -10.68 -34.90
C PHE A 24 1.56 -9.87 -33.61
N PHE A 25 2.51 -8.97 -33.31
CA PHE A 25 2.56 -8.27 -32.01
C PHE A 25 2.52 -6.74 -32.07
N THR A 26 2.51 -6.12 -33.25
CA THR A 26 2.29 -4.67 -33.37
C THR A 26 0.87 -4.38 -33.82
N THR A 27 0.02 -3.96 -32.91
CA THR A 27 -1.25 -3.29 -33.23
C THR A 27 -0.93 -1.87 -33.71
N PRO A 28 -1.47 -1.43 -34.90
CA PRO A 28 -1.28 -0.07 -35.34
C PRO A 28 -1.98 0.92 -34.40
N PRO A 29 -1.39 2.10 -34.13
CA PRO A 29 -2.05 3.12 -33.33
C PRO A 29 -3.33 3.60 -34.02
N ALA A 30 -4.42 3.62 -33.27
CA ALA A 30 -5.70 4.12 -33.76
C ALA A 30 -5.61 5.64 -33.97
N ASP A 31 -5.75 6.09 -35.24
CA ASP A 31 -5.93 7.50 -35.60
C ASP A 31 -7.17 8.07 -34.92
N ARG A 32 -6.96 8.88 -33.86
CA ARG A 32 -8.02 9.73 -33.29
C ARG A 32 -8.08 11.05 -34.07
N ASN A 33 -8.89 11.08 -35.10
CA ASN A 33 -9.37 12.34 -35.68
C ASN A 33 -10.30 13.04 -34.65
N LEU A 34 -9.80 14.10 -34.05
CA LEU A 34 -10.61 15.06 -33.32
C LEU A 34 -11.19 16.07 -34.31
N PRO A 35 -12.49 16.36 -34.35
CA PRO A 35 -13.04 17.43 -35.14
C PRO A 35 -12.70 18.79 -34.53
N GLN A 36 -11.96 19.60 -35.25
CA GLN A 36 -11.79 21.02 -35.00
C GLN A 36 -13.12 21.75 -35.25
N ASN A 37 -13.73 22.26 -34.25
CA ASN A 37 -14.86 23.17 -34.37
C ASN A 37 -14.37 24.61 -34.18
N THR A 38 -14.10 25.28 -35.34
CA THR A 38 -13.87 26.71 -35.42
C THR A 38 -15.22 27.43 -35.45
N GLN A 39 -15.58 28.10 -34.36
CA GLN A 39 -16.60 29.15 -34.46
C GLN A 39 -16.04 30.48 -33.97
N LYS A 40 -16.08 31.40 -34.93
CA LYS A 40 -15.67 32.77 -34.94
C LYS A 40 -16.64 33.63 -34.11
N ALA A 41 -16.09 34.51 -33.28
CA ALA A 41 -16.84 35.51 -32.59
C ALA A 41 -17.29 36.67 -33.53
N PRO A 42 -18.36 37.34 -33.20
CA PRO A 42 -18.50 38.74 -33.63
C PRO A 42 -18.41 39.70 -32.44
N ASP A 43 -17.62 40.72 -32.68
CA ASP A 43 -17.53 41.99 -32.00
C ASP A 43 -18.89 42.66 -31.78
N GLN A 44 -19.16 43.19 -30.60
CA GLN A 44 -19.91 44.46 -30.48
C GLN A 44 -19.54 45.19 -29.20
N ALA A 45 -19.02 46.38 -29.40
CA ALA A 45 -18.74 47.41 -28.45
C ALA A 45 -20.02 48.01 -27.82
N ARG A 46 -19.96 48.42 -26.55
CA ARG A 46 -20.51 49.64 -26.01
C ARG A 46 -20.07 49.89 -24.57
N GLN A 47 -19.37 50.99 -24.36
CA GLN A 47 -19.21 51.77 -23.14
C GLN A 47 -20.35 52.78 -23.02
N PRO A 48 -20.43 53.64 -21.94
CA PRO A 48 -20.14 53.49 -20.49
C PRO A 48 -21.33 53.91 -19.61
N ALA A 49 -21.30 53.61 -18.30
CA ALA A 49 -22.03 54.41 -17.32
C ALA A 49 -21.22 54.48 -16.00
N THR A 50 -20.90 55.69 -15.65
CA THR A 50 -20.31 56.21 -14.42
C THR A 50 -21.14 55.90 -13.18
N GLY A 51 -20.47 55.58 -12.08
CA GLY A 51 -21.04 55.52 -10.75
C GLY A 51 -19.93 55.47 -9.70
N ASP A 52 -19.56 56.66 -9.19
CA ASP A 52 -18.69 56.86 -8.03
C ASP A 52 -19.19 56.07 -6.80
N ASN A 53 -18.33 55.34 -6.15
CA ASN A 53 -18.35 55.15 -4.70
C ASN A 53 -16.95 54.91 -4.18
N GLN A 54 -16.37 55.94 -3.59
CA GLN A 54 -15.21 55.85 -2.72
C GLN A 54 -15.52 54.94 -1.54
N SER A 55 -14.73 53.90 -1.36
CA SER A 55 -14.59 53.21 -0.09
C SER A 55 -13.11 52.98 0.18
N THR A 56 -12.71 53.61 1.23
CA THR A 56 -11.43 53.63 1.94
C THR A 56 -10.59 52.40 1.85
N VAL A 57 -9.36 52.58 1.34
CA VAL A 57 -8.27 51.60 1.44
C VAL A 57 -7.82 51.59 2.89
N SER A 58 -8.13 50.53 3.61
CA SER A 58 -7.50 50.22 4.89
C SER A 58 -6.25 49.37 4.62
N ASP A 59 -5.10 49.98 4.90
CA ASP A 59 -3.81 49.31 4.99
C ASP A 59 -3.87 48.11 5.96
N TYR A 60 -3.92 46.89 5.43
CA TYR A 60 -3.57 45.70 6.18
C TYR A 60 -2.14 45.32 5.84
N ASN A 61 -1.18 45.96 6.48
CA ASN A 61 0.12 45.38 6.76
C ASN A 61 -0.09 44.15 7.68
N ARG A 62 -0.45 43.01 7.10
CA ARG A 62 -0.42 41.75 7.81
C ARG A 62 1.01 41.18 7.68
N ALA A 63 1.76 41.34 8.76
CA ALA A 63 3.03 40.68 8.95
C ALA A 63 2.93 39.23 8.48
N ASP A 64 3.90 38.84 7.69
CA ASP A 64 4.18 37.48 7.27
C ASP A 64 4.35 36.57 8.52
N GLN A 65 3.24 36.10 9.07
CA GLN A 65 3.27 35.01 10.03
C GLN A 65 3.47 33.74 9.20
N GLY A 66 4.71 33.32 9.14
CA GLY A 66 5.11 32.06 8.55
C GLY A 66 4.16 30.97 9.03
N LEU A 67 3.62 30.19 8.07
CA LEU A 67 2.81 29.02 8.37
C LEU A 67 3.57 28.20 9.43
N PRO A 68 2.91 27.77 10.53
CA PRO A 68 3.56 26.92 11.51
C PRO A 68 4.15 25.70 10.78
N ALA A 69 5.41 25.43 11.05
CA ALA A 69 6.06 24.23 10.52
C ALA A 69 5.18 23.01 10.84
N PRO A 70 5.01 22.06 9.89
CA PRO A 70 4.22 20.86 10.15
C PRO A 70 4.78 20.18 11.39
N SER A 71 3.92 19.95 12.39
CA SER A 71 4.31 19.22 13.60
C SER A 71 4.83 17.85 13.19
N PRO A 72 5.97 17.39 13.75
CA PRO A 72 6.49 16.08 13.43
C PRO A 72 5.41 15.03 13.73
N GLN A 73 5.14 14.15 12.75
CA GLN A 73 4.22 13.05 12.96
C GLN A 73 4.82 12.08 14.00
N PRO A 74 4.01 11.56 14.94
CA PRO A 74 4.50 10.61 15.91
C PRO A 74 5.06 9.36 15.23
N SER A 75 6.10 8.78 15.81
CA SER A 75 6.69 7.51 15.38
C SER A 75 6.14 6.36 16.20
N THR A 76 6.02 5.18 15.60
CA THR A 76 5.67 3.95 16.33
C THR A 76 6.63 3.62 17.48
N ALA A 77 7.87 4.13 17.43
CA ALA A 77 8.87 3.95 18.49
C ALA A 77 8.52 4.66 19.80
N ASP A 78 7.65 5.67 19.78
CA ASP A 78 7.25 6.45 20.95
C ASP A 78 6.14 5.77 21.79
N PHE A 79 5.61 4.63 21.32
CA PHE A 79 4.46 3.96 21.92
C PHE A 79 4.80 2.54 22.37
N ARG A 80 3.99 2.03 23.31
CA ARG A 80 4.09 0.66 23.80
C ARG A 80 3.98 -0.33 22.63
N THR A 81 4.82 -1.37 22.69
CA THR A 81 4.93 -2.38 21.63
C THR A 81 4.75 -3.77 22.22
N ILE A 82 3.95 -4.59 21.54
CA ILE A 82 3.75 -6.01 21.87
C ILE A 82 4.60 -6.84 20.92
N SER A 83 5.49 -7.64 21.47
CA SER A 83 6.35 -8.55 20.71
C SER A 83 5.87 -9.98 20.80
N VAL A 84 5.82 -10.68 19.65
CA VAL A 84 5.48 -12.10 19.59
C VAL A 84 6.66 -12.85 18.97
N SER A 85 7.14 -13.88 19.66
CA SER A 85 8.25 -14.74 19.22
C SER A 85 7.72 -16.13 18.86
N THR A 86 7.86 -16.52 17.59
CA THR A 86 7.53 -17.87 17.06
C THR A 86 8.81 -18.63 16.68
N PRO A 87 8.76 -19.90 16.33
CA PRO A 87 9.92 -20.62 15.74
C PRO A 87 10.41 -20.05 14.42
N LEU A 88 9.58 -19.28 13.69
CA LEU A 88 9.88 -18.76 12.36
C LEU A 88 10.36 -17.31 12.37
N TYR A 89 9.82 -16.48 13.28
CA TYR A 89 10.10 -15.03 13.32
C TYR A 89 9.90 -14.45 14.72
N ASN A 90 10.44 -13.24 14.91
CA ASN A 90 9.99 -12.31 15.94
C ASN A 90 9.27 -11.17 15.26
N ILE A 91 8.11 -10.77 15.79
CA ILE A 91 7.32 -9.64 15.27
C ILE A 91 7.00 -8.68 16.41
N ALA A 92 6.94 -7.39 16.11
CA ALA A 92 6.57 -6.36 17.06
C ALA A 92 5.45 -5.49 16.48
N ILE A 93 4.42 -5.20 17.25
CA ILE A 93 3.26 -4.39 16.91
C ILE A 93 3.16 -3.25 17.90
N SER A 94 3.19 -2.01 17.40
CA SER A 94 3.02 -0.81 18.24
C SER A 94 1.54 -0.56 18.52
N GLU A 95 1.24 -0.01 19.70
CA GLU A 95 -0.09 0.55 19.98
C GLU A 95 -0.42 1.75 19.08
N TYR A 96 0.58 2.46 18.54
CA TYR A 96 0.33 3.47 17.52
C TYR A 96 -0.08 2.79 16.21
N LEU A 97 -1.28 3.09 15.74
CA LEU A 97 -1.92 2.51 14.54
C LEU A 97 -2.16 1.00 14.61
N ALA A 98 -1.86 0.34 15.73
CA ALA A 98 -1.76 -1.11 15.81
C ALA A 98 -0.99 -1.69 14.61
N ALA A 99 0.11 -1.04 14.22
CA ALA A 99 0.91 -1.34 13.05
C ALA A 99 2.08 -2.28 13.40
N VAL A 100 2.47 -3.13 12.44
CA VAL A 100 3.67 -3.95 12.54
C VAL A 100 4.90 -3.06 12.35
N THR A 101 5.74 -2.95 13.36
CA THR A 101 6.92 -2.08 13.36
C THR A 101 8.21 -2.81 13.02
N SER A 102 8.28 -4.10 13.32
CA SER A 102 9.41 -4.95 12.93
C SER A 102 8.96 -6.40 12.77
N GLN A 103 9.64 -7.11 11.90
CA GLN A 103 9.60 -8.58 11.84
C GLN A 103 10.95 -9.09 11.39
N SER A 104 11.59 -9.93 12.22
CA SER A 104 12.86 -10.58 11.91
C SER A 104 12.66 -12.07 11.68
N LEU A 105 13.13 -12.58 10.53
CA LEU A 105 12.97 -13.98 10.12
C LEU A 105 14.11 -14.83 10.68
N LYS A 106 13.82 -15.76 11.58
CA LYS A 106 14.84 -16.57 12.31
C LYS A 106 15.65 -17.51 11.43
N LYS A 107 15.10 -17.93 10.30
CA LYS A 107 15.75 -18.84 9.34
C LYS A 107 16.49 -18.12 8.21
N TYR A 108 16.47 -16.78 8.17
CA TYR A 108 17.04 -16.00 7.08
C TYR A 108 17.94 -14.90 7.62
N LYS A 109 19.11 -14.77 7.00
CA LYS A 109 20.10 -13.74 7.36
C LYS A 109 19.96 -12.51 6.49
N SER A 110 20.36 -11.37 7.02
CA SER A 110 20.46 -10.13 6.26
C SER A 110 21.56 -10.24 5.21
N SER A 111 21.32 -9.76 4.00
CA SER A 111 22.35 -9.67 2.95
C SER A 111 23.30 -8.48 3.13
N ASN A 112 22.90 -7.46 3.91
CA ASN A 112 23.61 -6.19 4.05
C ASN A 112 24.18 -5.95 5.46
N GLY A 113 24.03 -6.93 6.37
CA GLY A 113 24.47 -6.82 7.76
C GLY A 113 25.60 -7.79 8.12
N SER A 114 25.87 -7.89 9.41
CA SER A 114 26.75 -8.92 9.96
C SER A 114 26.20 -10.31 9.62
N SER A 115 27.08 -11.33 9.52
CA SER A 115 26.65 -12.72 9.24
C SER A 115 25.67 -13.28 10.30
N THR A 116 25.48 -12.59 11.40
CA THR A 116 24.56 -12.93 12.50
C THR A 116 23.23 -12.21 12.42
N ASP A 117 23.12 -11.13 11.63
CA ASP A 117 21.90 -10.32 11.57
C ASP A 117 20.79 -11.03 10.82
N LEU A 118 19.60 -11.07 11.42
CA LEU A 118 18.43 -11.67 10.81
C LEU A 118 17.83 -10.74 9.74
N LYS A 119 17.20 -11.35 8.72
CA LYS A 119 16.44 -10.58 7.72
C LYS A 119 15.30 -9.82 8.40
N GLN A 120 15.31 -8.49 8.23
CA GLN A 120 14.21 -7.61 8.63
C GLN A 120 13.23 -7.47 7.46
N MET A 121 11.93 -7.65 7.75
CA MET A 121 10.85 -7.51 6.77
C MET A 121 10.31 -6.08 6.72
N VAL A 122 10.41 -5.35 7.82
CA VAL A 122 10.04 -3.92 7.91
C VAL A 122 11.31 -3.09 7.96
N ASP A 123 11.45 -2.14 7.03
CA ASP A 123 12.57 -1.21 7.03
C ASP A 123 12.42 -0.23 8.21
N PRO A 124 13.45 -0.04 9.05
CA PRO A 124 13.36 0.86 10.22
C PRO A 124 13.12 2.34 9.86
N ARG A 125 13.32 2.74 8.60
CA ARG A 125 12.98 4.09 8.09
C ARG A 125 11.47 4.31 7.95
N LEU A 126 10.68 3.24 7.94
CA LEU A 126 9.21 3.31 7.96
C LEU A 126 8.71 3.63 9.37
N SER A 127 8.76 4.90 9.75
CA SER A 127 8.43 5.39 11.10
C SER A 127 7.02 5.02 11.58
N ARG A 128 6.10 4.74 10.65
CA ARG A 128 4.73 4.30 10.94
C ARG A 128 4.54 2.78 10.86
N GLY A 129 5.60 2.03 10.55
CA GLY A 129 5.54 0.58 10.34
C GLY A 129 4.84 0.18 9.04
N THR A 130 4.21 -0.99 9.04
CA THR A 130 3.48 -1.57 7.89
C THR A 130 2.12 -2.14 8.33
N LEU A 131 1.28 -2.53 7.35
CA LEU A 131 -0.07 -3.05 7.57
C LEU A 131 -0.95 -2.06 8.33
N ILE A 132 -0.82 -0.78 7.96
CA ILE A 132 -1.54 0.34 8.56
C ILE A 132 -2.98 0.31 8.06
N THR A 133 -3.93 0.48 8.98
CA THR A 133 -5.36 0.54 8.66
C THR A 133 -5.84 1.98 8.71
N GLY A 134 -6.57 2.39 7.68
CA GLY A 134 -7.24 3.68 7.57
C GLY A 134 -8.58 3.56 6.86
N THR A 135 -9.19 4.69 6.52
CA THR A 135 -10.37 4.77 5.64
C THR A 135 -10.12 5.74 4.49
N GLN A 136 -10.67 5.45 3.31
CA GLN A 136 -10.42 6.24 2.11
C GLN A 136 -11.01 7.66 2.22
N GLY A 137 -12.23 7.77 2.73
CA GLY A 137 -12.94 9.04 2.92
C GLY A 137 -12.68 9.71 4.27
N GLY A 138 -11.87 9.12 5.15
CA GLY A 138 -11.57 9.69 6.47
C GLY A 138 -12.79 9.75 7.40
N THR A 139 -13.83 8.94 7.17
CA THR A 139 -15.07 8.98 7.94
C THR A 139 -14.87 8.55 9.40
N ILE A 140 -13.84 7.75 9.70
CA ILE A 140 -13.45 7.42 11.07
C ILE A 140 -12.35 8.40 11.50
N GLN A 141 -12.77 9.55 12.00
CA GLN A 141 -11.88 10.63 12.40
C GLN A 141 -10.84 10.17 13.43
N GLY A 142 -9.56 10.45 13.17
CA GLY A 142 -8.44 10.15 14.05
C GLY A 142 -7.87 8.74 13.89
N LEU A 143 -8.44 7.89 13.02
CA LEU A 143 -7.94 6.54 12.79
C LEU A 143 -6.51 6.53 12.22
N ASP A 144 -6.17 7.51 11.40
CA ASP A 144 -4.86 7.71 10.78
C ASP A 144 -3.74 8.08 11.76
N ASN A 145 -4.09 8.46 13.00
CA ASN A 145 -3.17 8.74 14.10
C ASN A 145 -3.60 8.05 15.41
N ALA A 146 -4.39 6.98 15.31
CA ALA A 146 -4.97 6.31 16.46
C ALA A 146 -3.91 5.64 17.34
N VAL A 147 -4.02 5.83 18.64
CA VAL A 147 -3.27 5.06 19.65
C VAL A 147 -4.21 4.02 20.22
N PHE A 148 -4.00 2.78 19.83
CA PHE A 148 -4.76 1.63 20.29
C PHE A 148 -4.27 1.18 21.66
N THR A 149 -5.10 0.43 22.37
CA THR A 149 -4.74 -0.27 23.60
C THR A 149 -4.75 -1.77 23.35
N ALA A 150 -3.64 -2.44 23.64
CA ALA A 150 -3.57 -3.90 23.55
C ALA A 150 -4.35 -4.57 24.69
N ASP A 151 -4.98 -5.71 24.43
CA ASP A 151 -5.75 -6.51 25.39
C ASP A 151 -4.87 -7.35 26.34
N THR A 152 -3.57 -7.10 26.36
CA THR A 152 -2.60 -7.81 27.20
C THR A 152 -1.66 -6.84 27.88
N ASP A 153 -1.34 -7.11 29.16
CA ASP A 153 -0.32 -6.38 29.91
C ASP A 153 1.11 -6.86 29.58
N THR A 154 1.22 -8.06 29.01
CA THR A 154 2.50 -8.66 28.66
C THR A 154 3.01 -8.12 27.33
N THR A 155 4.20 -7.52 27.34
CA THR A 155 4.83 -6.97 26.13
C THR A 155 5.61 -7.99 25.31
N ASN A 156 5.99 -9.12 25.89
CA ASN A 156 6.77 -10.17 25.23
C ASN A 156 6.05 -11.52 25.32
N LEU A 157 5.52 -11.98 24.21
CA LEU A 157 4.77 -13.23 24.10
C LEU A 157 5.61 -14.26 23.36
N THR A 158 5.68 -15.49 23.89
CA THR A 158 6.33 -16.62 23.20
C THR A 158 5.28 -17.62 22.77
N LEU A 159 5.33 -18.01 21.48
CA LEU A 159 4.48 -19.00 20.86
C LEU A 159 5.35 -20.12 20.30
N ALA A 160 5.57 -21.18 21.08
CA ALA A 160 6.38 -22.31 20.66
C ALA A 160 5.61 -23.28 19.75
N GLN A 161 4.31 -23.42 19.96
CA GLN A 161 3.40 -24.27 19.18
C GLN A 161 1.96 -23.76 19.27
N GLY A 162 1.10 -24.16 18.35
CA GLY A 162 -0.31 -23.76 18.29
C GLY A 162 -0.50 -22.33 17.83
N GLU A 163 -1.50 -21.67 18.37
CA GLU A 163 -1.97 -20.34 17.96
C GLU A 163 -2.00 -19.38 19.15
N LYS A 164 -1.83 -18.08 18.88
CA LYS A 164 -2.00 -17.00 19.86
C LYS A 164 -2.61 -15.77 19.19
N ALA A 165 -3.59 -15.15 19.85
CA ALA A 165 -4.18 -13.90 19.43
C ALA A 165 -3.73 -12.73 20.32
N VAL A 166 -3.66 -11.54 19.73
CA VAL A 166 -3.50 -10.26 20.42
C VAL A 166 -4.45 -9.26 19.75
N ALA A 167 -5.28 -8.61 20.54
CA ALA A 167 -6.20 -7.60 20.04
C ALA A 167 -5.77 -6.20 20.48
N PHE A 168 -6.03 -5.24 19.61
CA PHE A 168 -5.79 -3.82 19.81
C PHE A 168 -7.11 -3.09 19.59
N SER A 169 -7.55 -2.27 20.52
CA SER A 169 -8.82 -1.54 20.46
C SER A 169 -8.60 -0.04 20.59
N TRP A 170 -9.36 0.72 19.82
CA TRP A 170 -9.37 2.17 19.87
C TRP A 170 -10.78 2.68 19.59
N THR A 171 -11.17 3.78 20.24
CA THR A 171 -12.46 4.43 20.01
C THR A 171 -12.25 5.87 19.58
N SER A 172 -12.89 6.25 18.48
CA SER A 172 -12.85 7.61 17.93
C SER A 172 -13.58 8.60 18.85
N PRO A 173 -13.33 9.92 18.71
CA PRO A 173 -14.09 10.95 19.44
C PRO A 173 -15.61 10.91 19.19
N HIS A 174 -16.03 10.31 18.07
CA HIS A 174 -17.44 10.18 17.70
C HIS A 174 -18.08 8.83 18.07
N GLY A 175 -17.40 8.03 18.89
CA GLY A 175 -17.94 6.76 19.39
C GLY A 175 -17.79 5.57 18.44
N ILE A 176 -17.02 5.68 17.35
CA ILE A 176 -16.73 4.54 16.48
C ILE A 176 -15.56 3.76 17.09
N THR A 177 -15.77 2.48 17.41
CA THR A 177 -14.71 1.62 17.93
C THR A 177 -14.13 0.76 16.80
N VAL A 178 -12.80 0.76 16.70
CA VAL A 178 -12.04 -0.11 15.78
C VAL A 178 -11.22 -1.06 16.62
N LYS A 179 -11.35 -2.36 16.33
CA LYS A 179 -10.56 -3.43 16.96
C LYS A 179 -9.82 -4.21 15.89
N LYS A 180 -8.49 -4.36 16.03
CA LYS A 180 -7.64 -5.22 15.19
C LYS A 180 -7.24 -6.44 16.01
N ILE A 181 -7.49 -7.63 15.50
CA ILE A 181 -7.20 -8.91 16.17
C ILE A 181 -6.21 -9.66 15.29
N TYR A 182 -4.96 -9.73 15.74
CA TYR A 182 -3.91 -10.51 15.09
C TYR A 182 -3.89 -11.92 15.68
N ARG A 183 -3.91 -12.96 14.81
CA ARG A 183 -3.72 -14.36 15.21
C ARG A 183 -2.46 -14.89 14.56
N PHE A 184 -1.57 -15.42 15.39
CA PHE A 184 -0.28 -15.97 15.01
C PHE A 184 -0.31 -17.47 15.15
N GLN A 185 0.24 -18.18 14.17
CA GLN A 185 0.49 -19.60 14.20
C GLN A 185 2.00 -19.86 14.30
N ALA A 186 2.41 -20.85 15.10
CA ALA A 186 3.82 -21.08 15.43
C ALA A 186 4.65 -21.51 14.19
N ASP A 187 4.03 -22.20 13.23
CA ASP A 187 4.66 -22.81 12.06
C ASP A 187 4.31 -22.13 10.73
N SER A 188 3.65 -20.97 10.77
CA SER A 188 3.18 -20.23 9.59
C SER A 188 3.78 -18.84 9.50
N TYR A 189 4.02 -18.35 8.26
CA TYR A 189 4.29 -16.95 7.94
C TYR A 189 3.00 -16.15 7.66
N LEU A 190 1.85 -16.82 7.64
CA LEU A 190 0.55 -16.15 7.60
C LEU A 190 0.20 -15.63 8.99
N ILE A 191 -0.43 -14.47 9.00
CA ILE A 191 -0.94 -13.81 10.21
C ILE A 191 -2.36 -13.39 9.88
N ASP A 192 -3.36 -14.02 10.51
CA ASP A 192 -4.73 -13.59 10.34
C ASP A 192 -4.95 -12.26 11.05
N CYS A 193 -5.70 -11.36 10.44
CA CYS A 193 -6.07 -10.08 11.02
C CYS A 193 -7.53 -9.75 10.76
N ASP A 194 -8.34 -9.78 11.82
CA ASP A 194 -9.70 -9.27 11.74
C ASP A 194 -9.72 -7.80 12.15
N ILE A 195 -10.42 -7.00 11.36
CA ILE A 195 -10.74 -5.62 11.66
C ILE A 195 -12.23 -5.55 11.97
N VAL A 196 -12.55 -5.27 13.20
CA VAL A 196 -13.94 -5.13 13.67
C VAL A 196 -14.23 -3.66 13.89
N ILE A 197 -15.27 -3.14 13.25
CA ILE A 197 -15.72 -1.76 13.39
C ILE A 197 -17.10 -1.77 13.99
N GLN A 198 -17.25 -1.15 15.17
CA GLN A 198 -18.55 -0.88 15.76
C GLN A 198 -18.90 0.59 15.60
N ASN A 199 -20.02 0.85 14.97
CA ASN A 199 -20.51 2.20 14.75
C ASN A 199 -21.35 2.67 15.94
N GLY A 200 -20.71 3.19 16.98
CA GLY A 200 -21.39 3.85 18.10
C GLY A 200 -21.71 5.33 17.82
N SER A 201 -21.56 5.80 16.58
CA SER A 201 -21.95 7.16 16.19
C SER A 201 -23.44 7.23 15.84
N GLY A 202 -24.00 8.43 15.83
CA GLY A 202 -25.40 8.64 15.41
C GLY A 202 -25.63 8.62 13.89
N MET A 203 -24.58 8.35 13.08
CA MET A 203 -24.67 8.43 11.60
C MET A 203 -24.18 7.13 10.95
N PRO A 204 -24.76 6.73 9.80
CA PRO A 204 -24.26 5.58 9.06
C PRO A 204 -22.85 5.82 8.54
N LEU A 205 -22.00 4.81 8.62
CA LEU A 205 -20.69 4.78 7.96
C LEU A 205 -20.85 4.19 6.55
N ASN A 206 -20.32 4.87 5.56
CA ASN A 206 -20.24 4.40 4.17
C ASN A 206 -18.89 4.85 3.62
N ASP A 207 -17.89 3.97 3.68
CA ASP A 207 -16.51 4.25 3.29
C ASP A 207 -15.83 2.97 2.80
N ALA A 208 -14.55 3.04 2.53
CA ALA A 208 -13.71 1.87 2.25
C ALA A 208 -12.57 1.79 3.27
N LEU A 209 -12.30 0.60 3.76
CA LEU A 209 -11.09 0.30 4.52
C LEU A 209 -9.88 0.38 3.59
N VAL A 210 -8.80 0.94 4.12
CA VAL A 210 -7.51 1.00 3.43
C VAL A 210 -6.48 0.28 4.27
N ILE A 211 -5.81 -0.72 3.69
CA ILE A 211 -4.67 -1.38 4.32
C ILE A 211 -3.42 -1.07 3.52
N THR A 212 -2.46 -0.40 4.16
CA THR A 212 -1.26 0.11 3.53
C THR A 212 -0.06 -0.78 3.83
N THR A 213 0.64 -1.21 2.79
CA THR A 213 1.93 -1.89 2.83
C THR A 213 2.99 -1.02 2.18
N PRO A 214 3.74 -0.21 2.97
CA PRO A 214 4.82 0.61 2.45
C PRO A 214 6.10 -0.18 2.23
N GLY A 215 6.93 0.29 1.32
CA GLY A 215 8.30 -0.18 1.10
C GLY A 215 9.22 0.95 0.67
N ILE A 216 10.50 0.83 0.99
CA ILE A 216 11.50 1.84 0.60
C ILE A 216 11.96 1.58 -0.84
N PHE A 217 11.91 2.61 -1.67
CA PHE A 217 12.37 2.59 -3.05
C PHE A 217 13.29 3.78 -3.34
N ASP A 218 14.44 3.79 -2.69
CA ASP A 218 15.51 4.76 -2.86
C ASP A 218 16.41 4.44 -4.07
N GLU A 219 17.44 5.28 -4.29
CA GLU A 219 18.39 5.10 -5.41
C GLU A 219 19.17 3.78 -5.32
N GLU A 220 19.44 3.27 -4.12
CA GLU A 220 20.11 1.99 -3.94
C GLU A 220 19.17 0.82 -4.32
N THR A 221 17.93 0.91 -3.93
CA THR A 221 16.88 -0.04 -4.31
C THR A 221 16.66 -0.04 -5.83
N LYS A 222 16.63 1.13 -6.48
CA LYS A 222 16.55 1.25 -7.94
C LYS A 222 17.71 0.54 -8.64
N LYS A 223 18.94 0.67 -8.13
CA LYS A 223 20.10 -0.05 -8.68
C LYS A 223 19.95 -1.55 -8.54
N ARG A 224 19.52 -2.03 -7.38
CA ARG A 224 19.31 -3.47 -7.12
C ARG A 224 18.16 -4.06 -7.92
N SER A 225 17.08 -3.30 -8.13
CA SER A 225 15.90 -3.75 -8.89
C SER A 225 16.17 -4.04 -10.37
N ARG A 226 17.31 -3.61 -10.90
CA ARG A 226 17.76 -3.98 -12.26
C ARG A 226 18.04 -5.48 -12.42
N PHE A 227 18.39 -6.16 -11.33
CA PHE A 227 18.72 -7.59 -11.32
C PHE A 227 17.56 -8.48 -10.84
N ALA A 228 16.69 -7.92 -10.01
CA ALA A 228 15.48 -8.59 -9.54
C ALA A 228 14.48 -7.52 -9.11
N PHE A 229 13.22 -7.65 -9.51
CA PHE A 229 12.19 -6.67 -9.19
C PHE A 229 12.08 -6.45 -7.68
N GLN A 230 12.00 -5.18 -7.30
CA GLN A 230 11.71 -4.71 -5.95
C GLN A 230 10.72 -3.55 -6.06
N GLY A 231 9.62 -3.61 -5.34
CA GLY A 231 8.56 -2.61 -5.40
C GLY A 231 7.17 -3.17 -5.12
N PRO A 232 6.13 -2.37 -5.37
CA PRO A 232 4.75 -2.80 -5.26
C PRO A 232 4.40 -3.94 -6.20
N VAL A 233 3.62 -4.90 -5.69
CA VAL A 233 3.14 -6.07 -6.44
C VAL A 233 1.68 -6.36 -6.08
N ALA A 234 0.96 -6.97 -7.00
CA ALA A 234 -0.40 -7.43 -6.76
C ALA A 234 -0.76 -8.63 -7.64
N TYR A 235 -1.81 -9.35 -7.27
CA TYR A 235 -2.48 -10.32 -8.10
C TYR A 235 -3.93 -9.87 -8.26
N ILE A 236 -4.29 -9.46 -9.48
CA ILE A 236 -5.57 -8.84 -9.79
C ILE A 236 -6.10 -9.45 -11.08
N GLY A 237 -7.33 -9.99 -11.05
CA GLY A 237 -7.98 -10.54 -12.24
C GLY A 237 -7.20 -11.68 -12.90
N ASN A 238 -6.58 -12.55 -12.12
CA ASN A 238 -5.70 -13.64 -12.54
C ASN A 238 -4.36 -13.18 -13.17
N GLU A 239 -3.96 -11.93 -12.94
CA GLU A 239 -2.71 -11.38 -13.44
C GLU A 239 -1.77 -10.97 -12.30
N TYR A 240 -0.49 -11.38 -12.38
CA TYR A 240 0.56 -10.92 -11.48
C TYR A 240 1.15 -9.61 -11.98
N LEU A 241 0.97 -8.55 -11.20
CA LEU A 241 1.42 -7.21 -11.54
C LEU A 241 2.68 -6.85 -10.76
N THR A 242 3.66 -6.28 -11.45
CA THR A 242 4.85 -5.65 -10.87
C THR A 242 4.86 -4.19 -11.27
N ILE A 243 4.70 -3.28 -10.31
CA ILE A 243 4.54 -1.86 -10.59
C ILE A 243 5.81 -1.11 -10.19
N LYS A 244 6.47 -0.49 -11.17
CA LYS A 244 7.63 0.34 -10.87
C LYS A 244 7.17 1.65 -10.27
N PRO A 245 7.77 2.11 -9.15
CA PRO A 245 7.33 3.36 -8.52
C PRO A 245 7.31 4.58 -9.43
N LYS A 246 8.17 4.65 -10.45
CA LYS A 246 8.15 5.73 -11.45
C LYS A 246 6.91 5.73 -12.34
N ASP A 247 6.26 4.58 -12.51
CA ASP A 247 5.10 4.42 -13.39
C ASP A 247 3.78 4.72 -12.61
N ILE A 248 3.87 4.97 -11.29
CA ILE A 248 2.71 5.28 -10.41
C ILE A 248 2.10 6.65 -10.77
N GLU A 249 2.91 7.62 -11.23
CA GLU A 249 2.41 8.92 -11.67
C GLU A 249 1.47 8.80 -12.89
N ASP A 250 1.72 7.82 -13.75
CA ASP A 250 0.90 7.57 -14.95
C ASP A 250 -0.34 6.73 -14.62
N GLN A 251 -0.22 5.77 -13.68
CA GLN A 251 -1.30 4.89 -13.28
C GLN A 251 -1.14 4.49 -11.80
N ASP A 252 -1.96 5.09 -10.94
CA ASP A 252 -1.95 4.84 -9.49
C ASP A 252 -3.05 3.88 -9.01
N THR A 253 -4.01 3.53 -9.86
CA THR A 253 -5.19 2.74 -9.49
C THR A 253 -5.38 1.57 -10.44
N PHE A 254 -5.56 0.36 -9.86
CA PHE A 254 -5.82 -0.89 -10.57
C PHE A 254 -7.09 -1.53 -10.02
N THR A 255 -8.06 -1.75 -10.90
CA THR A 255 -9.36 -2.32 -10.58
C THR A 255 -9.47 -3.76 -11.07
N GLY A 256 -10.34 -4.54 -10.45
CA GLY A 256 -10.58 -5.95 -10.74
C GLY A 256 -10.70 -6.74 -9.45
N GLN A 257 -10.81 -8.06 -9.57
CA GLN A 257 -10.76 -8.93 -8.40
C GLN A 257 -9.33 -8.90 -7.83
N VAL A 258 -9.16 -8.27 -6.67
CA VAL A 258 -7.87 -8.22 -5.97
C VAL A 258 -7.77 -9.44 -5.06
N ASP A 259 -6.91 -10.40 -5.41
CA ASP A 259 -6.65 -11.56 -4.56
C ASP A 259 -5.63 -11.23 -3.48
N TRP A 260 -4.61 -10.44 -3.82
CA TRP A 260 -3.68 -9.86 -2.85
C TRP A 260 -2.89 -8.69 -3.43
N THR A 261 -2.35 -7.86 -2.55
CA THR A 261 -1.43 -6.78 -2.90
C THR A 261 -0.36 -6.61 -1.82
N GLY A 262 0.78 -6.02 -2.17
CA GLY A 262 1.84 -5.81 -1.20
C GLY A 262 3.11 -5.22 -1.79
N TYR A 263 4.22 -5.46 -1.10
CA TYR A 263 5.56 -5.02 -1.49
C TYR A 263 6.53 -6.19 -1.48
N THR A 264 7.33 -6.33 -2.51
CA THR A 264 8.33 -7.41 -2.63
C THR A 264 9.75 -6.88 -2.77
N ASP A 265 10.71 -7.62 -2.24
CA ASP A 265 12.10 -7.56 -2.66
C ASP A 265 12.48 -8.82 -3.49
N ARG A 266 13.78 -9.03 -3.71
CA ARG A 266 14.27 -10.18 -4.49
C ARG A 266 13.78 -11.54 -3.95
N TYR A 267 13.71 -11.71 -2.64
CA TYR A 267 13.50 -13.01 -1.99
C TYR A 267 12.32 -13.06 -1.03
N PHE A 268 11.76 -11.90 -0.68
CA PHE A 268 10.75 -11.78 0.36
C PHE A 268 9.53 -10.97 -0.12
N LEU A 269 8.41 -11.25 0.49
CA LEU A 269 7.12 -10.63 0.18
C LEU A 269 6.43 -10.22 1.48
N THR A 270 5.92 -9.00 1.53
CA THR A 270 4.89 -8.56 2.48
C THR A 270 3.62 -8.34 1.68
N ALA A 271 2.56 -9.06 1.99
CA ALA A 271 1.29 -8.97 1.27
C ALA A 271 0.09 -8.98 2.21
N VAL A 272 -0.99 -8.40 1.75
CA VAL A 272 -2.32 -8.46 2.36
C VAL A 272 -3.30 -9.13 1.40
N LEU A 273 -4.03 -10.12 1.91
CA LEU A 273 -5.00 -10.93 1.19
C LEU A 273 -6.36 -10.74 1.87
N PRO A 274 -7.40 -10.26 1.16
CA PRO A 274 -8.75 -10.29 1.69
C PRO A 274 -9.25 -11.74 1.76
N GLN A 275 -9.90 -12.12 2.87
CA GLN A 275 -10.43 -13.47 3.09
C GLN A 275 -11.73 -13.74 2.32
N LYS A 276 -12.40 -12.70 1.87
CA LYS A 276 -13.64 -12.80 1.11
C LYS A 276 -13.48 -12.05 -0.21
N SER A 277 -14.16 -12.52 -1.23
CA SER A 277 -14.33 -11.72 -2.46
C SER A 277 -15.19 -10.51 -2.14
N GLY A 278 -14.81 -9.34 -2.66
CA GLY A 278 -15.51 -8.08 -2.42
C GLY A 278 -15.10 -7.01 -3.43
N ASP A 279 -15.72 -5.84 -3.31
CA ASP A 279 -15.39 -4.68 -4.13
C ASP A 279 -14.09 -4.05 -3.58
N ALA A 280 -12.99 -4.38 -4.21
CA ALA A 280 -11.67 -3.91 -3.83
C ALA A 280 -10.91 -3.39 -5.05
N HIS A 281 -9.99 -2.47 -4.81
CA HIS A 281 -9.02 -2.04 -5.80
C HIS A 281 -7.67 -1.76 -5.14
N LEU A 282 -6.62 -1.81 -5.95
CA LEU A 282 -5.29 -1.38 -5.54
C LEU A 282 -5.14 0.10 -5.86
N LYS A 283 -4.74 0.90 -4.87
CA LYS A 283 -4.26 2.25 -5.05
C LYS A 283 -2.80 2.35 -4.62
N LEU A 284 -2.00 3.04 -5.42
CA LEU A 284 -0.56 3.21 -5.18
C LEU A 284 -0.24 4.66 -4.88
N GLN A 285 0.83 4.85 -4.11
CA GLN A 285 1.44 6.16 -3.89
C GLN A 285 2.95 6.01 -3.85
N TYR A 286 3.67 6.97 -4.43
CA TYR A 286 5.12 7.07 -4.30
C TYR A 286 5.49 8.49 -3.92
N GLU A 287 6.07 8.63 -2.74
CA GLU A 287 6.47 9.93 -2.18
C GLU A 287 7.62 9.74 -1.20
N ASN A 288 8.60 10.65 -1.21
CA ASN A 288 9.74 10.63 -0.28
C ASN A 288 10.45 9.28 -0.19
N GLU A 289 10.68 8.63 -1.35
CA GLU A 289 11.30 7.30 -1.48
C GLU A 289 10.48 6.16 -0.85
N ILE A 290 9.24 6.40 -0.46
CA ILE A 290 8.31 5.39 0.04
C ILE A 290 7.30 5.06 -1.06
N ALA A 291 7.26 3.79 -1.46
CA ALA A 291 6.22 3.27 -2.35
C ALA A 291 5.19 2.51 -1.52
N GLU A 292 3.94 2.92 -1.57
CA GLU A 292 2.85 2.32 -0.82
C GLU A 292 1.90 1.55 -1.74
N SER A 293 1.65 0.29 -1.40
CA SER A 293 0.52 -0.49 -1.90
C SER A 293 -0.62 -0.36 -0.92
N ARG A 294 -1.76 0.15 -1.38
CA ARG A 294 -2.96 0.37 -0.59
C ARG A 294 -4.09 -0.53 -1.12
N LEU A 295 -4.41 -1.57 -0.37
CA LEU A 295 -5.64 -2.32 -0.61
C LEU A 295 -6.81 -1.46 -0.14
N VAL A 296 -7.65 -1.02 -1.05
CA VAL A 296 -8.88 -0.28 -0.76
C VAL A 296 -10.03 -1.25 -0.86
N TRP A 297 -10.67 -1.53 0.26
CA TRP A 297 -11.76 -2.50 0.41
C TRP A 297 -13.06 -1.77 0.76
N ARG A 298 -14.06 -1.83 -0.13
CA ARG A 298 -15.35 -1.20 0.13
C ARG A 298 -16.07 -1.90 1.28
N MET A 299 -16.44 -1.12 2.28
CA MET A 299 -17.24 -1.59 3.40
C MET A 299 -18.73 -1.60 3.01
N ASP A 300 -19.49 -2.58 3.50
CA ASP A 300 -20.93 -2.47 3.55
C ASP A 300 -21.33 -1.26 4.41
N ARG A 301 -22.43 -0.62 4.04
CA ARG A 301 -22.99 0.46 4.86
C ARG A 301 -23.23 -0.03 6.28
N LEU A 302 -22.63 0.62 7.25
CA LEU A 302 -22.74 0.28 8.65
C LEU A 302 -23.61 1.31 9.37
N ASP A 303 -24.86 0.97 9.63
CA ASP A 303 -25.81 1.84 10.34
C ASP A 303 -25.38 2.02 11.81
N PRO A 304 -25.90 3.05 12.53
CA PRO A 304 -25.66 3.23 13.96
C PRO A 304 -25.95 1.96 14.76
N GLU A 305 -25.15 1.72 15.82
CA GLU A 305 -25.21 0.56 16.72
C GLU A 305 -24.94 -0.79 16.03
N LYS A 306 -24.52 -0.79 14.75
CA LYS A 306 -24.13 -2.01 14.03
C LYS A 306 -22.63 -2.22 14.06
N GLN A 307 -22.25 -3.49 13.85
CA GLN A 307 -20.85 -3.93 13.77
C GLN A 307 -20.59 -4.54 12.38
N GLY A 308 -19.42 -4.24 11.81
CA GLY A 308 -18.87 -4.86 10.62
C GLY A 308 -17.58 -5.60 10.95
N GLU A 309 -17.36 -6.75 10.31
CA GLU A 309 -16.15 -7.58 10.46
C GLU A 309 -15.50 -7.81 9.10
N TYR A 310 -14.20 -7.49 9.03
CA TYR A 310 -13.41 -7.54 7.81
C TYR A 310 -12.17 -8.37 8.08
N ALA A 311 -12.10 -9.55 7.47
CA ALA A 311 -11.03 -10.51 7.68
C ALA A 311 -9.99 -10.44 6.56
N PHE A 312 -8.73 -10.33 6.95
CA PHE A 312 -7.56 -10.31 6.07
C PHE A 312 -6.53 -11.32 6.55
N VAL A 313 -5.71 -11.78 5.63
CA VAL A 313 -4.47 -12.49 5.95
C VAL A 313 -3.29 -11.64 5.53
N TYR A 314 -2.32 -11.53 6.40
CA TYR A 314 -1.03 -10.93 6.11
C TYR A 314 0.00 -12.03 5.89
N TYR A 315 0.72 -11.95 4.79
CA TYR A 315 1.89 -12.77 4.54
C TYR A 315 3.15 -11.90 4.70
N MET A 316 4.06 -12.33 5.54
CA MET A 316 5.35 -11.65 5.72
C MET A 316 6.47 -12.69 5.80
N GLY A 317 7.03 -13.05 4.67
CA GLY A 317 7.95 -14.17 4.60
C GLY A 317 8.69 -14.32 3.27
N PRO A 318 9.42 -15.46 3.10
CA PRO A 318 10.18 -15.76 1.91
C PRO A 318 9.28 -16.13 0.73
N LYS A 319 9.50 -15.58 -0.46
CA LYS A 319 8.77 -15.93 -1.67
C LYS A 319 9.36 -17.15 -2.40
N SER A 320 9.67 -18.21 -1.66
CA SER A 320 10.11 -19.46 -2.26
C SER A 320 8.90 -20.35 -2.55
N HIS A 321 8.91 -21.03 -3.70
CA HIS A 321 7.84 -21.97 -4.07
C HIS A 321 7.55 -22.97 -2.95
N LYS A 322 8.60 -23.53 -2.32
CA LYS A 322 8.47 -24.49 -1.22
C LYS A 322 7.68 -23.96 -0.02
N VAL A 323 7.77 -22.65 0.26
CA VAL A 323 7.04 -22.04 1.39
C VAL A 323 5.65 -21.63 0.95
N LEU A 324 5.50 -21.00 -0.23
CA LEU A 324 4.21 -20.53 -0.72
C LEU A 324 3.25 -21.67 -1.03
N SER A 325 3.74 -22.79 -1.58
CA SER A 325 2.90 -23.96 -1.84
C SER A 325 2.37 -24.70 -0.60
N GLN A 326 2.70 -24.24 0.60
CA GLN A 326 2.07 -24.72 1.84
C GLN A 326 0.73 -24.00 2.12
N TYR A 327 0.44 -22.94 1.36
CA TYR A 327 -0.71 -22.07 1.55
C TYR A 327 -1.67 -22.06 0.35
N ASP A 328 -1.41 -22.93 -0.66
CA ASP A 328 -2.26 -23.13 -1.85
C ASP A 328 -3.52 -23.97 -1.52
#